data_f9d54f1dff4dbcaa44a140e1efb0ea1e
#
_entry.id   f9d54f1dff4dbcaa44a140e1efb0ea1e
#
_cell.length_a   1.000
_cell.length_b   1.000
_cell.length_c   1.000
_cell.angle_alpha   90.00
_cell.angle_beta   90.00
_cell.angle_gamma   90.00
#
_symmetry.space_group_name_H-M   'P 1'
#
loop_
_entity.id
_entity.type
_entity.pdbx_description
1 polymer ?
#
loop_
_entity_poly.entity_id
_entity_poly.type
_entity_poly.pdbx_seq_one_letter_code
_entity_poly.pdbx_strand_id
1 'polypeptide(L)'
;MLCADFLNTLYKLKINRTFIEHKKNSSIKKSKKCTYINMEVEKKIDPFGFREYDARWLYPKSINSKGIEAVGKGFGTQVINTEKNPTVIVGNDYRSYSEEVKNNFVKGLLSTGCNVKDIGLCLSPTVYFSQFKIKSNAVAMITASHNENGWTCLLYTSPSPRD
;
A
#
# COMPACT_ATOMS: atom_id res chain seq x y z
N MET A 1 0.92 -8.51 -17.64
CA MET A 1 2.00 -7.50 -17.76
C MET A 1 2.10 -6.57 -16.55
N LEU A 2 1.01 -6.03 -16.00
CA LEU A 2 1.02 -5.12 -14.83
C LEU A 2 1.63 -5.73 -13.55
N CYS A 3 1.50 -7.02 -13.29
CA CYS A 3 1.96 -7.65 -12.05
C CYS A 3 3.50 -7.76 -11.96
N ALA A 4 4.17 -8.09 -13.07
CA ALA A 4 5.64 -8.19 -13.11
C ALA A 4 6.29 -6.80 -12.96
N ASP A 5 5.69 -5.77 -13.57
CA ASP A 5 6.16 -4.39 -13.49
C ASP A 5 5.92 -3.80 -12.08
N PHE A 6 4.82 -4.17 -11.43
CA PHE A 6 4.53 -3.81 -10.05
C PHE A 6 5.56 -4.40 -9.07
N LEU A 7 5.88 -5.68 -9.21
CA LEU A 7 6.92 -6.34 -8.43
C LEU A 7 8.30 -5.72 -8.68
N ASN A 8 8.63 -5.40 -9.92
CA ASN A 8 9.87 -4.71 -10.28
C ASN A 8 9.96 -3.29 -9.70
N THR A 9 8.85 -2.55 -9.71
CA THR A 9 8.78 -1.20 -9.13
C THR A 9 8.98 -1.25 -7.62
N LEU A 10 8.37 -2.22 -6.95
CA LEU A 10 8.56 -2.43 -5.50
C LEU A 10 9.98 -2.93 -5.15
N TYR A 11 10.59 -3.73 -6.02
CA TYR A 11 11.98 -4.20 -5.85
C TYR A 11 12.97 -3.04 -6.02
N LYS A 12 12.76 -2.16 -6.99
CA LYS A 12 13.56 -0.93 -7.18
C LYS A 12 13.44 0.04 -5.99
N LEU A 13 12.27 0.14 -5.36
CA LEU A 13 12.10 0.92 -4.12
C LEU A 13 12.88 0.35 -2.93
N LYS A 14 13.28 -0.92 -2.97
CA LYS A 14 14.10 -1.57 -1.95
C LYS A 14 15.61 -1.31 -2.13
N ILE A 15 16.07 -1.08 -3.37
CA ILE A 15 17.50 -0.97 -3.69
C ILE A 15 18.09 0.41 -3.35
N ASN A 16 17.27 1.47 -3.22
CA ASN A 16 17.76 2.82 -2.90
C ASN A 16 18.09 3.07 -1.40
N ARG A 17 18.31 2.02 -0.59
CA ARG A 17 18.60 2.14 0.84
C ARG A 17 20.04 1.83 1.27
N THR A 18 20.99 1.80 0.35
CA THR A 18 22.40 1.64 0.69
C THR A 18 23.21 2.84 0.17
N PHE A 19 23.00 4.00 0.76
CA PHE A 19 24.03 5.08 0.76
C PHE A 19 23.51 6.28 1.55
N ILE A 20 23.65 6.24 2.87
CA ILE A 20 23.87 7.46 3.67
C ILE A 20 24.95 7.11 4.67
N GLU A 21 26.18 7.49 4.30
CA GLU A 21 27.32 7.47 5.19
C GLU A 21 27.17 8.46 6.35
N HIS A 22 27.54 7.99 7.53
CA HIS A 22 27.76 8.78 8.71
C HIS A 22 28.73 9.94 8.46
N LYS A 23 28.31 11.17 8.59
CA LYS A 23 29.18 12.27 8.99
C LYS A 23 28.96 12.59 10.46
N LYS A 24 29.90 12.16 11.29
CA LYS A 24 30.15 12.74 12.63
C LYS A 24 30.67 14.13 12.47
N ASN A 25 30.11 15.11 13.19
CA ASN A 25 30.85 16.14 13.89
C ASN A 25 29.94 16.98 14.80
N SER A 26 30.23 16.87 16.06
CA SER A 26 30.75 17.84 17.02
C SER A 26 29.81 18.93 17.55
N SER A 27 29.72 18.90 18.87
CA SER A 27 29.46 20.00 19.80
C SER A 27 28.13 20.73 19.72
N ILE A 28 27.17 20.33 20.59
CA ILE A 28 26.05 21.17 20.97
C ILE A 28 25.97 21.30 22.49
N LYS A 29 26.00 22.57 22.92
CA LYS A 29 25.80 23.02 24.30
C LYS A 29 24.44 22.61 24.82
N LYS A 30 24.40 22.15 26.08
CA LYS A 30 23.20 21.74 26.82
C LYS A 30 22.20 22.90 26.94
N SER A 31 21.02 22.76 26.32
CA SER A 31 19.79 23.36 26.79
C SER A 31 18.78 22.22 27.03
N LYS A 32 18.19 22.19 28.22
CA LYS A 32 17.11 21.22 28.56
C LYS A 32 15.88 21.56 27.74
N LYS A 33 15.77 21.01 26.55
CA LYS A 33 14.55 21.01 25.76
C LYS A 33 14.00 19.60 25.79
N CYS A 34 12.77 19.44 26.27
CA CYS A 34 12.03 18.17 26.15
C CYS A 34 12.05 17.75 24.67
N THR A 35 12.86 16.76 24.34
CA THR A 35 12.93 16.21 22.98
C THR A 35 11.85 15.15 22.92
N TYR A 36 10.75 15.44 22.21
CA TYR A 36 9.88 14.38 21.72
C TYR A 36 10.73 13.52 20.80
N ILE A 37 11.10 12.33 21.24
CA ILE A 37 11.68 11.31 20.37
C ILE A 37 10.52 10.84 19.50
N ASN A 38 10.38 11.40 18.31
CA ASN A 38 9.58 10.79 17.27
C ASN A 38 10.27 9.46 16.92
N MET A 39 9.83 8.39 17.57
CA MET A 39 10.20 7.04 17.12
C MET A 39 9.52 6.82 15.77
N GLU A 40 10.24 7.11 14.69
CA GLU A 40 9.80 6.77 13.35
C GLU A 40 9.67 5.25 13.28
N VAL A 41 8.45 4.77 13.14
CA VAL A 41 8.19 3.34 12.99
C VAL A 41 8.85 2.89 11.68
N GLU A 42 9.82 1.98 11.79
CA GLU A 42 10.51 1.45 10.63
C GLU A 42 9.53 0.73 9.69
N LYS A 43 9.68 0.98 8.39
CA LYS A 43 8.86 0.33 7.36
C LYS A 43 9.15 -1.16 7.31
N LYS A 44 8.13 -1.99 7.50
CA LYS A 44 8.22 -3.45 7.43
C LYS A 44 7.34 -3.97 6.31
N ILE A 45 7.92 -4.70 5.36
CA ILE A 45 7.23 -5.41 4.27
C ILE A 45 7.97 -6.73 4.04
N ASP A 46 7.29 -7.84 4.26
CA ASP A 46 7.79 -9.15 3.86
C ASP A 46 7.59 -9.32 2.35
N PRO A 47 8.65 -9.49 1.55
CA PRO A 47 8.53 -9.66 0.10
C PRO A 47 7.77 -10.91 -0.32
N PHE A 48 7.75 -11.96 0.51
CA PHE A 48 7.01 -13.20 0.21
C PHE A 48 5.48 -13.04 0.27
N GLY A 49 4.99 -11.89 0.76
CA GLY A 49 3.57 -11.56 0.72
C GLY A 49 3.05 -11.23 -0.68
N PHE A 50 3.90 -10.83 -1.62
CA PHE A 50 3.49 -10.55 -2.99
C PHE A 50 3.33 -11.85 -3.77
N ARG A 51 2.18 -12.00 -4.44
CA ARG A 51 1.82 -13.15 -5.26
C ARG A 51 1.38 -12.70 -6.64
N GLU A 52 1.09 -13.65 -7.53
CA GLU A 52 0.75 -13.38 -8.93
C GLU A 52 -0.51 -12.51 -9.09
N TYR A 53 -1.55 -12.74 -8.28
CA TYR A 53 -2.84 -12.08 -8.41
C TYR A 53 -3.25 -11.23 -7.20
N ASP A 54 -2.55 -11.39 -6.08
CA ASP A 54 -2.84 -10.68 -4.83
C ASP A 54 -1.58 -10.48 -4.00
N ALA A 55 -1.74 -9.79 -2.89
CA ALA A 55 -0.70 -9.71 -1.88
C ALA A 55 -1.30 -10.04 -0.51
N ARG A 56 -0.58 -10.82 0.30
CA ARG A 56 -1.08 -11.31 1.59
C ARG A 56 -0.01 -11.26 2.66
N TRP A 57 -0.36 -10.74 3.82
CA TRP A 57 0.53 -10.62 4.97
C TRP A 57 -0.19 -10.84 6.29
N LEU A 58 0.56 -11.26 7.31
CA LEU A 58 0.13 -11.13 8.70
C LEU A 58 0.33 -9.68 9.16
N TYR A 59 -0.76 -9.02 9.49
CA TYR A 59 -0.75 -7.64 10.00
C TYR A 59 -0.79 -7.64 11.54
N PRO A 60 0.07 -6.88 12.24
CA PRO A 60 1.17 -6.06 11.73
C PRO A 60 2.53 -6.78 11.66
N LYS A 61 2.57 -8.13 11.76
CA LYS A 61 3.82 -8.92 11.90
C LYS A 61 4.69 -8.93 10.65
N SER A 62 4.10 -9.22 9.48
CA SER A 62 4.83 -9.32 8.20
C SER A 62 4.76 -8.02 7.39
N ILE A 63 3.75 -7.19 7.64
CA ILE A 63 3.62 -5.85 7.09
C ILE A 63 3.03 -4.94 8.16
N ASN A 64 3.56 -3.73 8.30
CA ASN A 64 3.01 -2.72 9.22
C ASN A 64 2.37 -1.55 8.45
N SER A 65 1.80 -0.57 9.17
CA SER A 65 1.14 0.60 8.60
C SER A 65 2.02 1.35 7.60
N LYS A 66 3.31 1.53 7.89
CA LYS A 66 4.28 2.15 6.98
C LYS A 66 4.58 1.27 5.77
N GLY A 67 4.55 -0.03 5.94
CA GLY A 67 4.64 -0.99 4.84
C GLY A 67 3.44 -0.89 3.91
N ILE A 68 2.23 -0.84 4.44
CA ILE A 68 0.99 -0.67 3.67
C ILE A 68 0.99 0.67 2.91
N GLU A 69 1.39 1.78 3.55
CA GLU A 69 1.55 3.08 2.89
C GLU A 69 2.51 2.99 1.69
N ALA A 70 3.64 2.29 1.85
CA ALA A 70 4.59 2.10 0.77
C ALA A 70 4.04 1.21 -0.37
N VAL A 71 3.23 0.19 -0.05
CA VAL A 71 2.52 -0.62 -1.06
C VAL A 71 1.53 0.26 -1.84
N GLY A 72 0.75 1.09 -1.15
CA GLY A 72 -0.15 2.06 -1.78
C GLY A 72 0.57 3.03 -2.71
N LYS A 73 1.74 3.52 -2.28
CA LYS A 73 2.59 4.38 -3.12
C LYS A 73 3.09 3.64 -4.37
N GLY A 74 3.54 2.40 -4.23
CA GLY A 74 3.97 1.56 -5.37
C GLY A 74 2.84 1.33 -6.36
N PHE A 75 1.65 0.98 -5.86
CA PHE A 75 0.46 0.77 -6.68
C PHE A 75 0.05 2.05 -7.43
N GLY A 76 -0.03 3.19 -6.73
CA GLY A 76 -0.36 4.47 -7.34
C GLY A 76 0.66 4.91 -8.40
N THR A 77 1.96 4.68 -8.16
CA THR A 77 3.01 4.95 -9.15
C THR A 77 2.80 4.13 -10.41
N GLN A 78 2.42 2.84 -10.28
CA GLN A 78 2.14 2.00 -11.44
C GLN A 78 0.94 2.53 -12.24
N VAL A 79 -0.14 2.90 -11.57
CA VAL A 79 -1.36 3.39 -12.24
C VAL A 79 -1.10 4.73 -12.95
N ILE A 80 -0.36 5.65 -12.35
CA ILE A 80 0.00 6.94 -12.97
C ILE A 80 0.88 6.77 -14.21
N ASN A 81 1.74 5.75 -14.22
CA ASN A 81 2.59 5.48 -15.38
C ASN A 81 1.80 4.99 -16.60
N THR A 82 0.59 4.45 -16.38
CA THR A 82 -0.26 3.93 -17.46
C THR A 82 -1.39 4.89 -17.84
N GLU A 83 -1.81 5.76 -16.90
CA GLU A 83 -3.00 6.57 -17.06
C GLU A 83 -2.78 8.01 -16.59
N LYS A 84 -3.33 8.96 -17.33
CA LYS A 84 -3.26 10.38 -16.99
C LYS A 84 -4.41 10.76 -16.02
N ASN A 85 -4.07 11.32 -14.86
CA ASN A 85 -5.02 11.68 -13.79
C ASN A 85 -5.91 10.50 -13.35
N PRO A 86 -5.33 9.35 -12.98
CA PRO A 86 -6.12 8.16 -12.72
C PRO A 86 -6.95 8.27 -11.45
N THR A 87 -8.09 7.58 -11.48
CA THR A 87 -8.94 7.35 -10.30
C THR A 87 -8.83 5.88 -9.88
N VAL A 88 -8.55 5.66 -8.60
CA VAL A 88 -8.52 4.33 -7.96
C VAL A 88 -9.70 4.22 -7.00
N ILE A 89 -10.50 3.16 -7.12
CA ILE A 89 -11.52 2.85 -6.14
C ILE A 89 -10.93 1.93 -5.08
N VAL A 90 -11.21 2.22 -3.81
CA VAL A 90 -10.76 1.41 -2.68
C VAL A 90 -11.94 1.04 -1.80
N GLY A 91 -12.00 -0.22 -1.38
CA GLY A 91 -12.96 -0.72 -0.41
C GLY A 91 -12.30 -1.64 0.61
N ASN A 92 -13.00 -1.95 1.70
CA ASN A 92 -12.50 -2.85 2.74
C ASN A 92 -13.57 -3.80 3.25
N ASP A 93 -13.13 -4.93 3.80
CA ASP A 93 -14.00 -5.88 4.48
C ASP A 93 -14.29 -5.48 5.95
N TYR A 94 -15.04 -6.30 6.66
CA TYR A 94 -15.56 -6.03 8.01
C TYR A 94 -14.55 -6.24 9.15
N ARG A 95 -13.32 -6.66 8.89
CA ARG A 95 -12.34 -6.91 9.95
C ARG A 95 -11.93 -5.62 10.64
N SER A 96 -11.75 -5.68 11.95
CA SER A 96 -11.50 -4.50 12.81
C SER A 96 -10.29 -3.65 12.40
N TYR A 97 -9.30 -4.24 11.75
CA TYR A 97 -8.10 -3.56 11.27
C TYR A 97 -8.14 -3.19 9.77
N SER A 98 -9.13 -3.68 9.01
CA SER A 98 -9.18 -3.46 7.55
C SER A 98 -9.34 -2.00 7.17
N GLU A 99 -10.06 -1.24 7.95
CA GLU A 99 -10.21 0.20 7.74
C GLU A 99 -8.89 0.95 7.96
N GLU A 100 -8.15 0.62 9.03
CA GLU A 100 -6.82 1.19 9.28
C GLU A 100 -5.86 0.87 8.14
N VAL A 101 -5.83 -0.40 7.70
CA VAL A 101 -5.01 -0.84 6.56
C VAL A 101 -5.40 -0.09 5.29
N LYS A 102 -6.71 0.04 5.00
CA LYS A 102 -7.20 0.82 3.86
C LYS A 102 -6.71 2.27 3.94
N ASN A 103 -6.85 2.92 5.08
CA ASN A 103 -6.47 4.32 5.25
C ASN A 103 -4.97 4.55 5.01
N ASN A 104 -4.11 3.63 5.47
CA ASN A 104 -2.68 3.70 5.18
C ASN A 104 -2.37 3.45 3.69
N PHE A 105 -3.08 2.53 3.05
CA PHE A 105 -2.95 2.29 1.61
C PHE A 105 -3.38 3.52 0.79
N VAL A 106 -4.52 4.12 1.11
CA VAL A 106 -5.04 5.35 0.48
C VAL A 106 -4.06 6.51 0.64
N LYS A 107 -3.45 6.66 1.82
CA LYS A 107 -2.42 7.68 2.04
C LYS A 107 -1.24 7.51 1.08
N GLY A 108 -0.80 6.27 0.86
CA GLY A 108 0.21 5.95 -0.14
C GLY A 108 -0.22 6.31 -1.56
N LEU A 109 -1.45 5.96 -1.96
CA LEU A 109 -2.02 6.31 -3.26
C LEU A 109 -2.06 7.83 -3.49
N LEU A 110 -2.61 8.58 -2.56
CA LEU A 110 -2.72 10.04 -2.65
C LEU A 110 -1.35 10.72 -2.78
N SER A 111 -0.32 10.16 -2.14
CA SER A 111 1.05 10.70 -2.25
C SER A 111 1.66 10.63 -3.65
N THR A 112 1.07 9.84 -4.55
CA THR A 112 1.49 9.74 -5.96
C THR A 112 0.74 10.66 -6.90
N GLY A 113 -0.33 11.31 -6.42
CA GLY A 113 -1.20 12.15 -7.25
C GLY A 113 -2.41 11.42 -7.85
N CYS A 114 -2.65 10.15 -7.50
CA CYS A 114 -3.88 9.46 -7.85
C CYS A 114 -5.09 10.08 -7.18
N ASN A 115 -6.23 10.16 -7.89
CA ASN A 115 -7.52 10.38 -7.25
C ASN A 115 -8.02 9.08 -6.62
N VAL A 116 -8.60 9.17 -5.43
CA VAL A 116 -9.12 8.00 -4.72
C VAL A 116 -10.61 8.17 -4.46
N LYS A 117 -11.39 7.14 -4.76
CA LYS A 117 -12.79 6.99 -4.37
C LYS A 117 -12.90 5.85 -3.36
N ASP A 118 -13.07 6.20 -2.10
CA ASP A 118 -13.31 5.23 -1.02
C ASP A 118 -14.80 4.86 -1.00
N ILE A 119 -15.12 3.59 -1.22
CA ILE A 119 -16.49 3.06 -1.16
C ILE A 119 -16.79 2.37 0.17
N GLY A 120 -15.85 2.40 1.10
CA GLY A 120 -16.03 1.94 2.48
C GLY A 120 -16.12 0.41 2.62
N LEU A 121 -16.90 0.00 3.62
CA LEU A 121 -17.18 -1.40 3.92
C LEU A 121 -18.05 -2.03 2.82
N CYS A 122 -17.52 -3.03 2.14
CA CYS A 122 -18.21 -3.70 1.05
C CYS A 122 -17.67 -5.11 0.78
N LEU A 123 -18.34 -5.83 -0.10
CA LEU A 123 -17.87 -7.13 -0.59
C LEU A 123 -16.92 -6.95 -1.79
N SER A 124 -16.02 -7.89 -2.00
CA SER A 124 -15.08 -7.86 -3.14
C SER A 124 -15.78 -7.72 -4.50
N PRO A 125 -16.90 -8.42 -4.79
CA PRO A 125 -17.62 -8.21 -6.05
C PRO A 125 -18.14 -6.79 -6.23
N THR A 126 -18.50 -6.10 -5.14
CA THR A 126 -18.95 -4.70 -5.18
C THR A 126 -17.82 -3.77 -5.63
N VAL A 127 -16.60 -3.99 -5.13
CA VAL A 127 -15.42 -3.21 -5.56
C VAL A 127 -15.18 -3.41 -7.04
N TYR A 128 -15.17 -4.65 -7.52
CA TYR A 128 -14.95 -4.95 -8.94
C TYR A 128 -16.04 -4.36 -9.83
N PHE A 129 -17.32 -4.51 -9.44
CA PHE A 129 -18.43 -3.93 -10.19
C PHE A 129 -18.36 -2.40 -10.24
N SER A 130 -17.92 -1.78 -9.16
CA SER A 130 -17.80 -0.31 -9.07
C SER A 130 -16.84 0.27 -10.11
N GLN A 131 -15.82 -0.48 -10.53
CA GLN A 131 -14.88 -0.07 -11.58
C GLN A 131 -15.62 0.33 -12.87
N PHE A 132 -16.57 -0.49 -13.28
CA PHE A 132 -17.34 -0.27 -14.49
C PHE A 132 -18.36 0.86 -14.31
N LYS A 133 -19.07 0.87 -13.16
CA LYS A 133 -20.11 1.85 -12.89
C LYS A 133 -19.55 3.27 -12.69
N ILE A 134 -18.44 3.41 -12.02
CA ILE A 134 -17.80 4.70 -11.70
C ILE A 134 -16.75 5.09 -12.72
N LYS A 135 -16.39 4.20 -13.65
CA LYS A 135 -15.36 4.39 -14.69
C LYS A 135 -14.01 4.77 -14.06
N SER A 136 -13.47 3.89 -13.21
CA SER A 136 -12.14 4.06 -12.63
C SER A 136 -11.08 3.27 -13.40
N ASN A 137 -9.83 3.72 -13.28
CA ASN A 137 -8.69 3.10 -13.95
C ASN A 137 -8.21 1.84 -13.23
N ALA A 138 -8.39 1.80 -11.90
CA ALA A 138 -8.02 0.65 -11.09
C ALA A 138 -8.91 0.52 -9.85
N VAL A 139 -8.91 -0.66 -9.25
CA VAL A 139 -9.58 -0.91 -7.96
C VAL A 139 -8.65 -1.67 -7.03
N ALA A 140 -8.86 -1.49 -5.73
CA ALA A 140 -8.15 -2.22 -4.70
C ALA A 140 -9.12 -2.61 -3.57
N MET A 141 -9.15 -3.88 -3.22
CA MET A 141 -9.94 -4.40 -2.09
C MET A 141 -9.01 -4.82 -0.96
N ILE A 142 -9.21 -4.21 0.20
CA ILE A 142 -8.54 -4.61 1.44
C ILE A 142 -9.39 -5.64 2.14
N THR A 143 -8.89 -6.86 2.22
CA THR A 143 -9.61 -8.00 2.80
C THR A 143 -8.60 -9.03 3.32
N ALA A 144 -9.03 -10.01 4.09
CA ALA A 144 -8.21 -11.20 4.31
C ALA A 144 -8.74 -12.41 3.53
N SER A 145 -9.71 -12.20 2.64
CA SER A 145 -10.34 -13.30 1.88
C SER A 145 -10.86 -14.38 2.84
N HIS A 146 -10.47 -15.63 2.65
CA HIS A 146 -10.80 -16.79 3.50
C HIS A 146 -9.72 -17.09 4.57
N ASN A 147 -8.70 -16.22 4.71
CA ASN A 147 -7.68 -16.45 5.73
C ASN A 147 -8.21 -16.13 7.13
N GLU A 148 -7.54 -16.68 8.12
CA GLU A 148 -7.81 -16.43 9.54
C GLU A 148 -7.67 -14.95 9.90
N ASN A 149 -8.19 -14.60 11.08
CA ASN A 149 -8.03 -13.25 11.61
C ASN A 149 -6.54 -12.92 11.83
N GLY A 150 -6.17 -11.67 11.54
CA GLY A 150 -4.77 -11.20 11.56
C GLY A 150 -4.13 -11.17 10.18
N TRP A 151 -4.71 -11.82 9.16
CA TRP A 151 -4.24 -11.66 7.77
C TRP A 151 -4.85 -10.43 7.12
N THR A 152 -4.04 -9.72 6.32
CA THR A 152 -4.51 -8.71 5.37
C THR A 152 -4.09 -9.09 3.96
N CYS A 153 -5.01 -8.96 3.03
CA CYS A 153 -4.78 -9.18 1.61
C CYS A 153 -5.14 -7.91 0.85
N LEU A 154 -4.38 -7.62 -0.16
CA LEU A 154 -4.70 -6.62 -1.16
C LEU A 154 -5.09 -7.36 -2.44
N LEU A 155 -6.36 -7.29 -2.81
CA LEU A 155 -6.83 -7.75 -4.11
C LEU A 155 -6.86 -6.55 -5.04
N TYR A 156 -6.21 -6.66 -6.19
CA TYR A 156 -6.20 -5.63 -7.22
C TYR A 156 -6.54 -6.27 -8.55
N THR A 157 -7.33 -5.58 -9.34
CA THR A 157 -7.66 -6.07 -10.68
C THR A 157 -6.51 -5.83 -11.61
N SER A 158 -6.03 -6.90 -12.17
CA SER A 158 -5.40 -6.95 -13.47
C SER A 158 -6.38 -7.64 -14.42
N PRO A 159 -6.41 -7.34 -15.70
CA PRO A 159 -7.13 -8.17 -16.65
C PRO A 159 -6.73 -9.62 -16.43
N SER A 160 -7.72 -10.49 -16.23
CA SER A 160 -7.44 -11.92 -16.08
C SER A 160 -6.78 -12.43 -17.36
N PRO A 161 -5.71 -13.22 -17.29
CA PRO A 161 -5.15 -13.85 -18.48
C PRO A 161 -6.12 -14.83 -19.17
N ARG A 162 -7.31 -15.00 -18.63
CA ARG A 162 -8.38 -15.89 -19.11
C ARG A 162 -9.55 -15.16 -19.78
N ASP A 163 -9.48 -13.82 -19.83
CA ASP A 163 -10.50 -12.99 -20.50
C ASP A 163 -10.04 -12.60 -21.91
#